data_f406dca6e0a148d3789fec80fd51a87b
#
_entry.id   f406dca6e0a148d3789fec80fd51a87b
#
_cell.length_a   1.000
_cell.length_b   1.000
_cell.length_c   1.000
_cell.angle_alpha   90.00
_cell.angle_beta   90.00
_cell.angle_gamma   90.00
#
_symmetry.space_group_name_H-M   'P 1'
#
loop_
_entity.id
_entity.type
_entity.pdbx_description
1 polymer ?
#
loop_
_entity_poly.entity_id
_entity_poly.type
_entity_poly.pdbx_seq_one_letter_code
_entity_poly.pdbx_strand_id
1 'polypeptide(L)'
;MRLLRHTLWGGLLAGAAYWLVRYFRPRHSTLVLNEKVVIITGASSGLGRALAFAFARRAARVVLVARHEDRLETVRREIEPYTSDVLVIPADIAQEDDLRRVVEQTLARFGRIDVLVNNAGISTGGPFQEQDPARVEAMLRVNLWAAMRLTQLVLPTMLANNHGYILNIGSGLARAAIPMFAPYVATKYGLAGFTDTLRRELHRTGVHLTLVLPGWMHTDMITPEVEELVGRYGLPVEHPDFVAERAVLGLVRGEHEIVLGGVLARLGILAERYAPLLLSIYWRLWMTPEWVSTMRKIGQEDANGGGWR
;
A
#
# COMPACT_ATOMS: atom_id res chain seq x y z
N MET A 1 -46.35 -30.01 -9.09
CA MET A 1 -46.13 -28.56 -8.97
C MET A 1 -44.98 -28.12 -8.00
N ARG A 2 -44.72 -28.81 -6.89
CA ARG A 2 -43.62 -28.44 -5.99
C ARG A 2 -42.21 -28.68 -6.59
N LEU A 3 -41.97 -29.77 -7.30
CA LEU A 3 -40.67 -30.07 -7.92
C LEU A 3 -40.27 -29.03 -8.99
N LEU A 4 -41.21 -28.57 -9.83
CA LEU A 4 -40.90 -27.53 -10.82
C LEU A 4 -40.48 -26.17 -10.20
N ARG A 5 -41.02 -25.83 -9.03
CA ARG A 5 -40.61 -24.59 -8.34
C ARG A 5 -39.17 -24.67 -7.84
N HIS A 6 -38.71 -25.80 -7.34
CA HIS A 6 -37.32 -25.95 -6.81
C HIS A 6 -36.29 -25.93 -7.95
N THR A 7 -36.58 -26.47 -9.11
CA THR A 7 -35.69 -26.42 -10.29
C THR A 7 -35.58 -25.01 -10.88
N LEU A 8 -36.69 -24.23 -10.91
CA LEU A 8 -36.67 -22.82 -11.34
C LEU A 8 -35.88 -21.91 -10.43
N TRP A 9 -36.05 -22.07 -9.09
CA TRP A 9 -35.27 -21.29 -8.12
C TRP A 9 -33.78 -21.68 -8.08
N GLY A 10 -33.46 -22.96 -8.27
CA GLY A 10 -32.08 -23.43 -8.41
C GLY A 10 -31.38 -22.86 -9.65
N GLY A 11 -32.08 -22.78 -10.78
CA GLY A 11 -31.57 -22.16 -12.01
C GLY A 11 -31.35 -20.65 -11.88
N LEU A 12 -32.28 -19.93 -11.22
CA LEU A 12 -32.15 -18.50 -10.98
C LEU A 12 -30.99 -18.17 -10.03
N LEU A 13 -30.83 -18.96 -8.95
CA LEU A 13 -29.72 -18.78 -8.01
C LEU A 13 -28.36 -19.12 -8.65
N ALA A 14 -28.29 -20.17 -9.45
CA ALA A 14 -27.08 -20.52 -10.20
C ALA A 14 -26.75 -19.48 -11.26
N GLY A 15 -27.76 -18.96 -11.95
CA GLY A 15 -27.62 -17.84 -12.91
C GLY A 15 -27.15 -16.56 -12.23
N ALA A 16 -27.75 -16.21 -11.09
CA ALA A 16 -27.32 -15.05 -10.31
C ALA A 16 -25.90 -15.22 -9.76
N ALA A 17 -25.55 -16.38 -9.23
CA ALA A 17 -24.21 -16.71 -8.78
C ALA A 17 -23.20 -16.68 -9.93
N TYR A 18 -23.53 -17.22 -11.09
CA TYR A 18 -22.69 -17.14 -12.30
C TYR A 18 -22.48 -15.70 -12.76
N TRP A 19 -23.55 -14.88 -12.78
CA TRP A 19 -23.48 -13.46 -13.12
C TRP A 19 -22.67 -12.66 -12.08
N LEU A 20 -22.84 -12.94 -10.79
CA LEU A 20 -22.03 -12.36 -9.71
C LEU A 20 -20.56 -12.73 -9.87
N VAL A 21 -20.24 -14.01 -10.06
CA VAL A 21 -18.86 -14.46 -10.28
C VAL A 21 -18.25 -13.83 -11.54
N ARG A 22 -19.04 -13.71 -12.63
CA ARG A 22 -18.59 -13.07 -13.87
C ARG A 22 -18.44 -11.56 -13.74
N TYR A 23 -19.31 -10.92 -12.96
CA TYR A 23 -19.26 -9.48 -12.69
C TYR A 23 -18.07 -9.11 -11.79
N PHE A 24 -17.76 -9.96 -10.80
CA PHE A 24 -16.66 -9.79 -9.88
C PHE A 24 -15.35 -10.46 -10.32
N ARG A 25 -15.34 -11.18 -11.46
CA ARG A 25 -14.07 -11.64 -12.01
C ARG A 25 -13.20 -10.42 -12.30
N PRO A 26 -11.96 -10.35 -11.76
CA PRO A 26 -11.01 -9.34 -12.19
C PRO A 26 -10.94 -9.41 -13.73
N ARG A 27 -11.15 -8.28 -14.39
CA ARG A 27 -10.81 -8.19 -15.82
C ARG A 27 -9.33 -8.53 -15.87
N HIS A 28 -8.98 -9.60 -16.57
CA HIS A 28 -7.57 -9.94 -16.75
C HIS A 28 -6.88 -8.71 -17.35
N SER A 29 -6.17 -7.98 -16.50
CA SER A 29 -5.30 -6.94 -16.95
C SER A 29 -4.17 -7.64 -17.71
N THR A 30 -3.99 -7.29 -18.97
CA THR A 30 -2.85 -7.72 -19.77
C THR A 30 -1.75 -6.66 -19.71
N LEU A 31 -1.55 -6.06 -18.52
CA LEU A 31 -0.53 -5.04 -18.34
C LEU A 31 0.85 -5.63 -18.61
N VAL A 32 1.44 -5.21 -19.71
CA VAL A 32 2.85 -5.45 -20.02
C VAL A 32 3.62 -4.24 -19.51
N LEU A 33 4.58 -4.44 -18.63
CA LEU A 33 5.31 -3.37 -17.96
C LEU A 33 6.47 -2.82 -18.78
N ASN A 34 6.90 -3.53 -19.82
CA ASN A 34 7.95 -3.06 -20.71
C ASN A 34 7.65 -1.63 -21.21
N GLU A 35 8.61 -0.72 -21.07
CA GLU A 35 8.51 0.70 -21.48
C GLU A 35 7.40 1.51 -20.74
N LYS A 36 6.73 0.97 -19.74
CA LYS A 36 5.75 1.70 -18.93
C LYS A 36 6.43 2.63 -17.95
N VAL A 37 5.92 3.85 -17.84
CA VAL A 37 6.43 4.87 -16.92
C VAL A 37 5.79 4.68 -15.56
N VAL A 38 6.63 4.41 -14.55
CA VAL A 38 6.21 4.04 -13.19
C VAL A 38 6.78 5.04 -12.19
N ILE A 39 5.93 5.82 -11.53
CA ILE A 39 6.32 6.69 -10.41
C ILE A 39 6.24 5.87 -9.11
N ILE A 40 7.32 5.88 -8.31
CA ILE A 40 7.38 5.17 -7.02
C ILE A 40 7.76 6.16 -5.93
N THR A 41 6.84 6.43 -5.00
CA THR A 41 7.13 7.27 -3.82
C THR A 41 7.77 6.45 -2.70
N GLY A 42 8.68 7.07 -1.93
CA GLY A 42 9.46 6.38 -0.90
C GLY A 42 10.43 5.34 -1.48
N ALA A 43 11.00 5.62 -2.66
CA ALA A 43 11.82 4.68 -3.42
C ALA A 43 13.24 4.47 -2.87
N SER A 44 13.66 5.24 -1.85
CA SER A 44 15.05 5.26 -1.37
C SER A 44 15.43 4.07 -0.47
N SER A 45 14.46 3.32 0.08
CA SER A 45 14.72 2.20 0.99
C SER A 45 13.55 1.20 1.05
N GLY A 46 13.72 0.12 1.79
CA GLY A 46 12.68 -0.83 2.15
C GLY A 46 11.85 -1.32 0.97
N LEU A 47 10.53 -1.30 1.11
CA LEU A 47 9.61 -1.77 0.07
C LEU A 47 9.66 -0.91 -1.20
N GLY A 48 9.86 0.41 -1.09
CA GLY A 48 9.94 1.29 -2.27
C GLY A 48 11.14 0.96 -3.16
N ARG A 49 12.31 0.70 -2.56
CA ARG A 49 13.49 0.20 -3.27
C ARG A 49 13.21 -1.17 -3.92
N ALA A 50 12.62 -2.10 -3.17
CA ALA A 50 12.28 -3.43 -3.70
C ALA A 50 11.28 -3.35 -4.87
N LEU A 51 10.29 -2.45 -4.81
CA LEU A 51 9.35 -2.17 -5.91
C LEU A 51 10.10 -1.60 -7.13
N ALA A 52 11.07 -0.70 -6.93
CA ALA A 52 11.88 -0.18 -8.03
C ALA A 52 12.61 -1.32 -8.78
N PHE A 53 13.22 -2.28 -8.07
CA PHE A 53 13.80 -3.48 -8.67
C PHE A 53 12.76 -4.35 -9.39
N ALA A 54 11.61 -4.59 -8.78
CA ALA A 54 10.57 -5.42 -9.35
C ALA A 54 10.03 -4.87 -10.68
N PHE A 55 9.88 -3.53 -10.78
CA PHE A 55 9.49 -2.86 -12.01
C PHE A 55 10.63 -2.80 -13.04
N ALA A 56 11.85 -2.46 -12.61
CA ALA A 56 13.02 -2.39 -13.48
C ALA A 56 13.32 -3.74 -14.15
N ARG A 57 13.27 -4.86 -13.43
CA ARG A 57 13.42 -6.23 -13.99
C ARG A 57 12.38 -6.58 -15.06
N ARG A 58 11.31 -5.81 -15.16
CA ARG A 58 10.27 -5.93 -16.19
C ARG A 58 10.41 -4.87 -17.27
N ALA A 59 11.60 -4.26 -17.37
CA ALA A 59 11.96 -3.22 -18.33
C ALA A 59 11.02 -2.00 -18.30
N ALA A 60 10.48 -1.64 -17.13
CA ALA A 60 9.73 -0.40 -16.94
C ALA A 60 10.70 0.79 -16.83
N ARG A 61 10.25 1.97 -17.26
CA ARG A 61 10.91 3.26 -17.01
C ARG A 61 10.54 3.70 -15.59
N VAL A 62 11.51 3.89 -14.72
CA VAL A 62 11.26 4.09 -13.30
C VAL A 62 11.54 5.53 -12.88
N VAL A 63 10.57 6.14 -12.21
CA VAL A 63 10.72 7.46 -11.56
C VAL A 63 10.82 7.23 -10.06
N LEU A 64 12.00 7.48 -9.51
CA LEU A 64 12.32 7.30 -8.11
C LEU A 64 12.07 8.59 -7.34
N VAL A 65 11.16 8.57 -6.37
CA VAL A 65 10.76 9.76 -5.60
C VAL A 65 10.99 9.52 -4.11
N ALA A 66 11.84 10.31 -3.47
CA ALA A 66 12.05 10.39 -2.02
C ALA A 66 12.81 11.67 -1.68
N ARG A 67 13.02 11.97 -0.38
CA ARG A 67 13.70 13.20 0.07
C ARG A 67 15.21 13.20 -0.15
N HIS A 68 15.86 12.04 -0.03
CA HIS A 68 17.32 11.89 -0.02
C HIS A 68 17.83 11.50 -1.40
N GLU A 69 18.40 12.46 -2.11
CA GLU A 69 18.91 12.29 -3.47
C GLU A 69 20.02 11.25 -3.55
N ASP A 70 20.96 11.25 -2.60
CA ASP A 70 22.08 10.31 -2.50
C ASP A 70 21.63 8.85 -2.44
N ARG A 71 20.57 8.59 -1.66
CA ARG A 71 19.96 7.25 -1.57
C ARG A 71 19.22 6.87 -2.86
N LEU A 72 18.51 7.82 -3.48
CA LEU A 72 17.85 7.60 -4.77
C LEU A 72 18.87 7.29 -5.88
N GLU A 73 19.98 8.02 -5.92
CA GLU A 73 21.07 7.78 -6.86
C GLU A 73 21.75 6.42 -6.64
N THR A 74 21.79 5.94 -5.40
CA THR A 74 22.25 4.58 -5.11
C THR A 74 21.30 3.57 -5.70
N VAL A 75 19.98 3.70 -5.47
CA VAL A 75 18.97 2.80 -6.06
C VAL A 75 18.99 2.88 -7.59
N ARG A 76 19.14 4.09 -8.18
CA ARG A 76 19.26 4.26 -9.64
C ARG A 76 20.39 3.39 -10.20
N ARG A 77 21.60 3.52 -9.64
CA ARG A 77 22.77 2.72 -10.06
C ARG A 77 22.55 1.21 -9.94
N GLU A 78 21.87 0.78 -8.89
CA GLU A 78 21.57 -0.63 -8.64
C GLU A 78 20.57 -1.22 -9.63
N ILE A 79 19.59 -0.43 -10.12
CA ILE A 79 18.57 -0.91 -11.07
C ILE A 79 18.95 -0.67 -12.55
N GLU A 80 19.99 0.10 -12.80
CA GLU A 80 20.49 0.43 -14.15
C GLU A 80 20.76 -0.81 -15.05
N PRO A 81 21.24 -1.96 -14.52
CA PRO A 81 21.39 -3.19 -15.32
C PRO A 81 20.08 -3.74 -15.89
N TYR A 82 18.93 -3.38 -15.33
CA TYR A 82 17.61 -3.89 -15.73
C TYR A 82 16.81 -2.90 -16.56
N THR A 83 17.08 -1.61 -16.43
CA THR A 83 16.44 -0.53 -17.21
C THR A 83 17.36 0.67 -17.30
N SER A 84 17.54 1.20 -18.51
CA SER A 84 18.36 2.39 -18.75
C SER A 84 17.63 3.71 -18.50
N ASP A 85 16.31 3.65 -18.29
CA ASP A 85 15.44 4.84 -18.27
C ASP A 85 14.93 5.08 -16.84
N VAL A 86 15.80 5.68 -16.02
CA VAL A 86 15.52 6.02 -14.62
C VAL A 86 15.57 7.52 -14.43
N LEU A 87 14.52 8.09 -13.85
CA LEU A 87 14.45 9.50 -13.45
C LEU A 87 14.46 9.59 -11.92
N VAL A 88 15.40 10.34 -11.37
CA VAL A 88 15.48 10.64 -9.93
C VAL A 88 14.88 11.99 -9.66
N ILE A 89 13.92 12.07 -8.74
CA ILE A 89 13.28 13.32 -8.31
C ILE A 89 13.32 13.41 -6.79
N PRO A 90 14.27 14.15 -6.21
CA PRO A 90 14.27 14.47 -4.81
C PRO A 90 13.02 15.29 -4.46
N ALA A 91 12.14 14.78 -3.59
CA ALA A 91 10.89 15.45 -3.25
C ALA A 91 10.39 15.06 -1.85
N ASP A 92 9.86 16.03 -1.11
CA ASP A 92 9.06 15.79 0.07
C ASP A 92 7.58 15.74 -0.32
N ILE A 93 7.02 14.54 -0.35
CA ILE A 93 5.62 14.33 -0.74
C ILE A 93 4.59 14.94 0.21
N ALA A 94 5.01 15.43 1.37
CA ALA A 94 4.14 16.22 2.25
C ALA A 94 3.93 17.66 1.72
N GLN A 95 4.67 18.09 0.69
CA GLN A 95 4.61 19.42 0.11
C GLN A 95 3.90 19.40 -1.24
N GLU A 96 2.94 20.32 -1.42
CA GLU A 96 2.13 20.41 -2.64
C GLU A 96 3.00 20.69 -3.89
N ASP A 97 3.94 21.62 -3.79
CA ASP A 97 4.79 22.03 -4.92
C ASP A 97 5.69 20.87 -5.37
N ASP A 98 6.17 20.06 -4.44
CA ASP A 98 6.96 18.88 -4.77
C ASP A 98 6.13 17.81 -5.48
N LEU A 99 4.87 17.60 -5.06
CA LEU A 99 3.97 16.67 -5.75
C LEU A 99 3.69 17.10 -7.19
N ARG A 100 3.47 18.40 -7.43
CA ARG A 100 3.31 18.97 -8.79
C ARG A 100 4.56 18.76 -9.61
N ARG A 101 5.71 19.10 -9.05
CA ARG A 101 7.01 18.95 -9.70
C ARG A 101 7.31 17.51 -10.11
N VAL A 102 6.94 16.51 -9.28
CA VAL A 102 7.07 15.09 -9.63
C VAL A 102 6.28 14.76 -10.89
N VAL A 103 5.03 15.19 -10.98
CA VAL A 103 4.19 14.91 -12.16
C VAL A 103 4.69 15.67 -13.39
N GLU A 104 5.00 16.95 -13.26
CA GLU A 104 5.48 17.81 -14.35
C GLU A 104 6.80 17.29 -14.93
N GLN A 105 7.80 16.97 -14.10
CA GLN A 105 9.08 16.45 -14.56
C GLN A 105 8.94 15.06 -15.20
N THR A 106 8.05 14.22 -14.67
CA THR A 106 7.77 12.91 -15.28
C THR A 106 7.16 13.08 -16.68
N LEU A 107 6.16 13.95 -16.80
CA LEU A 107 5.52 14.22 -18.10
C LEU A 107 6.48 14.90 -19.07
N ALA A 108 7.30 15.85 -18.63
CA ALA A 108 8.33 16.50 -19.46
C ALA A 108 9.35 15.49 -20.00
N ARG A 109 9.76 14.51 -19.18
CA ARG A 109 10.77 13.52 -19.57
C ARG A 109 10.21 12.39 -20.44
N PHE A 110 8.99 11.90 -20.15
CA PHE A 110 8.46 10.68 -20.76
C PHE A 110 7.17 10.88 -21.56
N GLY A 111 6.52 12.03 -21.46
CA GLY A 111 5.24 12.34 -22.12
C GLY A 111 4.04 11.57 -21.60
N ARG A 112 4.21 10.67 -20.61
CA ARG A 112 3.17 9.79 -20.08
C ARG A 112 3.44 9.35 -18.65
N ILE A 113 2.39 8.90 -17.96
CA ILE A 113 2.47 8.21 -16.67
C ILE A 113 1.53 7.00 -16.77
N ASP A 114 2.07 5.79 -16.68
CA ASP A 114 1.29 4.56 -16.79
C ASP A 114 0.93 3.97 -15.43
N VAL A 115 1.86 4.06 -14.47
CA VAL A 115 1.69 3.49 -13.13
C VAL A 115 2.09 4.52 -12.09
N LEU A 116 1.24 4.72 -11.09
CA LEU A 116 1.57 5.44 -9.86
C LEU A 116 1.61 4.44 -8.69
N VAL A 117 2.74 4.40 -7.98
CA VAL A 117 2.93 3.62 -6.77
C VAL A 117 3.00 4.54 -5.57
N ASN A 118 1.89 4.68 -4.85
CA ASN A 118 1.82 5.37 -3.56
C ASN A 118 2.34 4.42 -2.47
N ASN A 119 3.66 4.44 -2.25
CA ASN A 119 4.32 3.56 -1.29
C ASN A 119 4.85 4.32 -0.07
N ALA A 120 5.27 5.57 -0.21
CA ALA A 120 5.82 6.32 0.90
C ALA A 120 4.88 6.30 2.11
N GLY A 121 5.46 6.12 3.28
CA GLY A 121 4.72 6.07 4.53
C GLY A 121 5.63 6.17 5.72
N ILE A 122 5.10 6.65 6.82
CA ILE A 122 5.72 6.72 8.12
C ILE A 122 4.79 6.12 9.18
N SER A 123 5.35 5.64 10.27
CA SER A 123 4.58 5.07 11.39
C SER A 123 5.14 5.57 12.70
N THR A 124 4.34 5.58 13.72
CA THR A 124 4.78 5.70 15.12
C THR A 124 3.87 4.84 15.99
N GLY A 125 4.40 4.34 17.08
CA GLY A 125 3.69 3.53 18.07
C GLY A 125 3.53 4.28 19.40
N GLY A 126 2.75 3.69 20.31
CA GLY A 126 2.60 4.14 21.68
C GLY A 126 1.19 4.57 22.07
N PRO A 127 0.95 4.83 23.36
CA PRO A 127 -0.33 5.33 23.86
C PRO A 127 -0.71 6.63 23.17
N PHE A 128 -1.95 6.73 22.67
CA PHE A 128 -2.36 7.87 21.84
C PHE A 128 -2.18 9.23 22.53
N GLN A 129 -2.47 9.31 23.84
CA GLN A 129 -2.32 10.53 24.64
C GLN A 129 -0.85 10.98 24.82
N GLU A 130 0.11 10.13 24.52
CA GLU A 130 1.55 10.40 24.60
C GLU A 130 2.17 10.71 23.24
N GLN A 131 1.42 10.58 22.15
CA GLN A 131 1.93 10.80 20.80
C GLN A 131 2.03 12.29 20.48
N ASP A 132 3.14 12.68 19.84
CA ASP A 132 3.36 14.05 19.39
C ASP A 132 2.36 14.44 18.29
N PRO A 133 1.54 15.50 18.48
CA PRO A 133 0.59 15.98 17.49
C PRO A 133 1.24 16.28 16.12
N ALA A 134 2.45 16.80 16.07
CA ALA A 134 3.16 17.10 14.83
C ALA A 134 3.48 15.80 14.04
N ARG A 135 3.79 14.72 14.74
CA ARG A 135 3.98 13.40 14.14
C ARG A 135 2.69 12.81 13.60
N VAL A 136 1.60 12.97 14.33
CA VAL A 136 0.26 12.56 13.88
C VAL A 136 -0.11 13.31 12.60
N GLU A 137 0.11 14.62 12.55
CA GLU A 137 -0.13 15.41 11.33
C GLU A 137 0.76 14.96 10.17
N ALA A 138 2.05 14.75 10.41
CA ALA A 138 2.97 14.25 9.39
C ALA A 138 2.52 12.90 8.82
N MET A 139 2.04 11.97 9.65
CA MET A 139 1.48 10.70 9.17
C MET A 139 0.25 10.90 8.28
N LEU A 140 -0.67 11.79 8.65
CA LEU A 140 -1.84 12.09 7.83
C LEU A 140 -1.42 12.68 6.48
N ARG A 141 -0.44 13.59 6.47
CA ARG A 141 0.08 14.19 5.25
C ARG A 141 0.77 13.18 4.34
N VAL A 142 1.70 12.40 4.88
CA VAL A 142 2.53 11.46 4.09
C VAL A 142 1.71 10.24 3.66
N ASN A 143 1.02 9.57 4.61
CA ASN A 143 0.42 8.27 4.35
C ASN A 143 -0.93 8.36 3.60
N LEU A 144 -1.64 9.47 3.71
CA LEU A 144 -3.00 9.60 3.16
C LEU A 144 -3.12 10.76 2.18
N TRP A 145 -2.88 11.99 2.65
CA TRP A 145 -3.09 13.18 1.81
C TRP A 145 -2.21 13.17 0.56
N ALA A 146 -0.92 12.85 0.69
CA ALA A 146 0.01 12.79 -0.43
C ALA A 146 -0.42 11.77 -1.50
N ALA A 147 -0.84 10.57 -1.07
CA ALA A 147 -1.34 9.55 -1.97
C ALA A 147 -2.62 10.00 -2.72
N MET A 148 -3.56 10.62 -2.02
CA MET A 148 -4.78 11.19 -2.62
C MET A 148 -4.41 12.31 -3.61
N ARG A 149 -3.53 13.22 -3.20
CA ARG A 149 -3.16 14.38 -4.00
C ARG A 149 -2.37 14.00 -5.25
N LEU A 150 -1.38 13.11 -5.12
CA LEU A 150 -0.61 12.63 -6.27
C LEU A 150 -1.51 11.85 -7.24
N THR A 151 -2.42 11.03 -6.73
CA THR A 151 -3.45 10.38 -7.55
C THR A 151 -4.28 11.41 -8.31
N GLN A 152 -4.74 12.49 -7.67
CA GLN A 152 -5.51 13.56 -8.30
C GLN A 152 -4.72 14.26 -9.41
N LEU A 153 -3.40 14.43 -9.23
CA LEU A 153 -2.53 15.09 -10.22
C LEU A 153 -2.29 14.21 -11.47
N VAL A 154 -2.15 12.89 -11.32
CA VAL A 154 -1.89 11.99 -12.45
C VAL A 154 -3.17 11.54 -13.17
N LEU A 155 -4.30 11.54 -12.47
CA LEU A 155 -5.56 10.99 -12.98
C LEU A 155 -6.05 11.64 -14.28
N PRO A 156 -5.96 12.97 -14.50
CA PRO A 156 -6.37 13.59 -15.76
C PRO A 156 -5.64 13.01 -16.98
N THR A 157 -4.35 12.79 -16.88
CA THR A 157 -3.54 12.19 -17.96
C THR A 157 -3.92 10.73 -18.19
N MET A 158 -4.14 9.96 -17.13
CA MET A 158 -4.56 8.57 -17.24
C MET A 158 -5.96 8.44 -17.87
N LEU A 159 -6.89 9.32 -17.50
CA LEU A 159 -8.24 9.35 -18.07
C LEU A 159 -8.24 9.78 -19.53
N ALA A 160 -7.46 10.80 -19.91
CA ALA A 160 -7.33 11.24 -21.30
C ALA A 160 -6.80 10.10 -22.20
N ASN A 161 -5.89 9.29 -21.69
CA ASN A 161 -5.33 8.14 -22.39
C ASN A 161 -6.20 6.87 -22.25
N ASN A 162 -7.27 6.93 -21.46
CA ASN A 162 -8.08 5.77 -21.06
C ASN A 162 -7.22 4.57 -20.62
N HIS A 163 -6.12 4.83 -19.92
CA HIS A 163 -5.14 3.84 -19.49
C HIS A 163 -4.35 4.35 -18.29
N GLY A 164 -4.32 3.58 -17.22
CA GLY A 164 -3.55 3.91 -16.03
C GLY A 164 -3.70 2.88 -14.92
N TYR A 165 -2.69 2.81 -14.05
CA TYR A 165 -2.67 1.90 -12.92
C TYR A 165 -2.21 2.64 -11.68
N ILE A 166 -2.92 2.48 -10.58
CA ILE A 166 -2.58 3.05 -9.29
C ILE A 166 -2.42 1.92 -8.28
N LEU A 167 -1.23 1.79 -7.73
CA LEU A 167 -0.86 0.82 -6.71
C LEU A 167 -0.72 1.56 -5.37
N ASN A 168 -1.66 1.36 -4.47
CA ASN A 168 -1.62 1.94 -3.13
C ASN A 168 -1.09 0.92 -2.12
N ILE A 169 0.00 1.28 -1.43
CA ILE A 169 0.56 0.44 -0.37
C ILE A 169 -0.10 0.80 0.96
N GLY A 170 -1.06 -0.03 1.32
CA GLY A 170 -1.76 0.02 2.59
C GLY A 170 -0.98 -0.64 3.73
N SER A 171 -1.68 -1.47 4.48
CA SER A 171 -1.18 -2.35 5.55
C SER A 171 -2.30 -3.35 5.88
N GLY A 172 -1.99 -4.51 6.42
CA GLY A 172 -2.99 -5.37 7.06
C GLY A 172 -3.82 -4.60 8.10
N LEU A 173 -3.21 -3.59 8.73
CA LEU A 173 -3.85 -2.67 9.67
C LEU A 173 -4.88 -1.72 9.04
N ALA A 174 -5.02 -1.72 7.72
CA ALA A 174 -6.11 -1.03 7.02
C ALA A 174 -7.44 -1.81 7.05
N ARG A 175 -7.42 -3.04 7.55
CA ARG A 175 -8.58 -3.94 7.63
C ARG A 175 -8.72 -4.61 9.00
N ALA A 176 -7.68 -4.55 9.87
CA ALA A 176 -7.71 -5.08 11.22
C ALA A 176 -6.90 -4.15 12.14
N ALA A 177 -7.59 -3.42 13.00
CA ALA A 177 -6.97 -2.46 13.90
C ALA A 177 -6.23 -3.16 15.05
N ILE A 178 -5.07 -2.63 15.42
CA ILE A 178 -4.33 -3.06 16.62
C ILE A 178 -4.12 -1.90 17.58
N PRO A 179 -4.07 -2.14 18.88
CA PRO A 179 -3.77 -1.13 19.88
C PRO A 179 -2.37 -0.49 19.66
N MET A 180 -2.18 0.72 20.14
CA MET A 180 -0.94 1.52 20.12
C MET A 180 -0.55 2.13 18.77
N PHE A 181 -1.33 1.92 17.69
CA PHE A 181 -1.08 2.47 16.36
C PHE A 181 -2.25 3.32 15.83
N ALA A 182 -3.04 3.94 16.71
CA ALA A 182 -4.29 4.60 16.32
C ALA A 182 -4.16 5.60 15.16
N PRO A 183 -3.21 6.56 15.12
CA PRO A 183 -3.07 7.46 13.98
C PRO A 183 -2.62 6.76 12.70
N TYR A 184 -1.68 5.80 12.81
CA TYR A 184 -1.24 5.02 11.65
C TYR A 184 -2.40 4.21 11.05
N VAL A 185 -3.13 3.50 11.91
CA VAL A 185 -4.34 2.75 11.52
C VAL A 185 -5.34 3.66 10.82
N ALA A 186 -5.62 4.84 11.38
CA ALA A 186 -6.53 5.82 10.77
C ALA A 186 -6.09 6.21 9.35
N THR A 187 -4.78 6.44 9.12
CA THR A 187 -4.27 6.75 7.77
C THR A 187 -4.45 5.59 6.80
N LYS A 188 -4.21 4.35 7.26
CA LYS A 188 -4.28 3.16 6.39
C LYS A 188 -5.74 2.74 6.11
N TYR A 189 -6.66 2.87 7.06
CA TYR A 189 -8.09 2.74 6.80
C TYR A 189 -8.58 3.82 5.83
N GLY A 190 -8.15 5.08 6.01
CA GLY A 190 -8.45 6.18 5.10
C GLY A 190 -8.01 5.88 3.67
N LEU A 191 -6.76 5.41 3.48
CA LEU A 191 -6.22 5.05 2.17
C LEU A 191 -6.99 3.87 1.54
N ALA A 192 -7.39 2.88 2.33
CA ALA A 192 -8.19 1.76 1.86
C ALA A 192 -9.59 2.23 1.42
N GLY A 193 -10.27 3.05 2.23
CA GLY A 193 -11.57 3.64 1.88
C GLY A 193 -11.51 4.50 0.62
N PHE A 194 -10.49 5.35 0.50
CA PHE A 194 -10.20 6.14 -0.69
C PHE A 194 -10.03 5.24 -1.93
N THR A 195 -9.20 4.20 -1.82
CA THR A 195 -8.94 3.27 -2.93
C THR A 195 -10.20 2.55 -3.38
N ASP A 196 -11.01 2.06 -2.42
CA ASP A 196 -12.26 1.34 -2.71
C ASP A 196 -13.29 2.23 -3.37
N THR A 197 -13.41 3.50 -2.92
CA THR A 197 -14.34 4.48 -3.48
C THR A 197 -13.93 4.87 -4.89
N LEU A 198 -12.68 5.29 -5.07
CA LEU A 198 -12.18 5.74 -6.37
C LEU A 198 -12.21 4.61 -7.43
N ARG A 199 -11.97 3.36 -7.03
CA ARG A 199 -12.12 2.19 -7.92
C ARG A 199 -13.55 2.06 -8.46
N ARG A 200 -14.57 2.36 -7.62
CA ARG A 200 -15.97 2.33 -8.04
C ARG A 200 -16.32 3.47 -8.98
N GLU A 201 -15.77 4.66 -8.73
CA GLU A 201 -15.95 5.83 -9.63
C GLU A 201 -15.35 5.55 -11.01
N LEU A 202 -14.19 4.91 -11.07
CA LEU A 202 -13.44 4.67 -12.29
C LEU A 202 -13.80 3.35 -13.02
N HIS A 203 -14.82 2.63 -12.58
CA HIS A 203 -15.14 1.27 -13.09
C HIS A 203 -15.41 1.18 -14.61
N ARG A 204 -15.73 2.30 -15.25
CA ARG A 204 -16.01 2.38 -16.71
C ARG A 204 -14.87 3.00 -17.50
N THR A 205 -13.72 3.19 -16.88
CA THR A 205 -12.53 3.75 -17.51
C THR A 205 -11.44 2.69 -17.63
N GLY A 206 -10.36 3.00 -18.37
CA GLY A 206 -9.16 2.19 -18.45
C GLY A 206 -8.21 2.39 -17.27
N VAL A 207 -8.64 3.03 -16.16
CA VAL A 207 -7.81 3.25 -14.97
C VAL A 207 -8.14 2.23 -13.89
N HIS A 208 -7.10 1.54 -13.41
CA HIS A 208 -7.21 0.43 -12.46
C HIS A 208 -6.52 0.76 -11.14
N LEU A 209 -7.14 0.38 -10.02
CA LEU A 209 -6.58 0.56 -8.68
C LEU A 209 -6.37 -0.78 -7.99
N THR A 210 -5.18 -0.96 -7.44
CA THR A 210 -4.82 -2.11 -6.61
C THR A 210 -4.41 -1.62 -5.22
N LEU A 211 -4.97 -2.22 -4.17
CA LEU A 211 -4.57 -2.01 -2.79
C LEU A 211 -3.73 -3.20 -2.32
N VAL A 212 -2.53 -2.94 -1.85
CA VAL A 212 -1.67 -3.96 -1.23
C VAL A 212 -1.74 -3.79 0.28
N LEU A 213 -1.96 -4.89 0.98
CA LEU A 213 -2.03 -4.95 2.44
C LEU A 213 -0.88 -5.84 2.97
N PRO A 214 0.33 -5.29 3.10
CA PRO A 214 1.45 -6.02 3.69
C PRO A 214 1.19 -6.32 5.16
N GLY A 215 1.80 -7.43 5.65
CA GLY A 215 2.00 -7.68 7.05
C GLY A 215 3.21 -6.92 7.61
N TRP A 216 3.84 -7.49 8.64
CA TRP A 216 5.11 -7.00 9.14
C TRP A 216 6.22 -7.29 8.12
N MET A 217 7.16 -6.35 7.96
CA MET A 217 8.23 -6.45 6.97
C MET A 217 9.58 -6.06 7.57
N HIS A 218 10.64 -6.73 7.15
CA HIS A 218 12.04 -6.36 7.43
C HIS A 218 12.38 -5.03 6.74
N THR A 219 12.09 -3.92 7.38
CA THR A 219 12.36 -2.56 6.87
C THR A 219 12.78 -1.66 8.02
N ASP A 220 13.38 -0.52 7.69
CA ASP A 220 13.72 0.52 8.70
C ASP A 220 12.48 1.03 9.47
N MET A 221 11.27 0.63 9.08
CA MET A 221 10.02 1.01 9.73
C MET A 221 9.75 0.23 11.03
N ILE A 222 10.39 -0.89 11.25
CA ILE A 222 10.28 -1.66 12.49
C ILE A 222 11.66 -1.81 13.13
N THR A 223 11.73 -1.57 14.43
CA THR A 223 12.99 -1.79 15.15
C THR A 223 13.22 -3.27 15.41
N PRO A 224 14.47 -3.71 15.66
CA PRO A 224 14.77 -5.11 16.00
C PRO A 224 13.95 -5.63 17.19
N GLU A 225 13.65 -4.79 18.17
CA GLU A 225 12.85 -5.15 19.35
C GLU A 225 11.40 -5.43 18.96
N VAL A 226 10.84 -4.67 18.02
CA VAL A 226 9.48 -4.93 17.48
C VAL A 226 9.46 -6.21 16.69
N GLU A 227 10.49 -6.43 15.88
CA GLU A 227 10.59 -7.64 15.08
C GLU A 227 10.69 -8.89 15.97
N GLU A 228 11.51 -8.85 17.01
CA GLU A 228 11.59 -9.93 18.00
C GLU A 228 10.25 -10.15 18.72
N LEU A 229 9.60 -9.07 19.14
CA LEU A 229 8.31 -9.12 19.80
C LEU A 229 7.24 -9.77 18.89
N VAL A 230 7.15 -9.30 17.66
CA VAL A 230 6.22 -9.82 16.64
C VAL A 230 6.48 -11.31 16.34
N GLY A 231 7.76 -11.70 16.27
CA GLY A 231 8.19 -13.09 16.07
C GLY A 231 7.78 -14.01 17.22
N ARG A 232 7.89 -13.56 18.46
CA ARG A 232 7.43 -14.32 19.65
C ARG A 232 5.92 -14.60 19.62
N TYR A 233 5.17 -13.76 18.96
CA TYR A 233 3.74 -13.95 18.73
C TYR A 233 3.41 -14.79 17.49
N GLY A 234 4.40 -15.36 16.82
CA GLY A 234 4.21 -16.21 15.65
C GLY A 234 3.70 -15.47 14.42
N LEU A 235 3.81 -14.13 14.41
CA LEU A 235 3.44 -13.33 13.23
C LEU A 235 4.61 -13.34 12.25
N PRO A 236 4.36 -13.64 10.96
CA PRO A 236 5.43 -13.65 9.96
C PRO A 236 5.93 -12.24 9.70
N VAL A 237 7.25 -12.09 9.60
CA VAL A 237 7.90 -10.88 9.08
C VAL A 237 8.38 -11.19 7.66
N GLU A 238 7.84 -10.50 6.68
CA GLU A 238 8.06 -10.78 5.26
C GLU A 238 9.25 -9.95 4.73
N HIS A 239 9.97 -10.51 3.76
CA HIS A 239 11.03 -9.76 3.09
C HIS A 239 10.43 -8.76 2.09
N PRO A 240 10.92 -7.50 2.00
CA PRO A 240 10.40 -6.49 1.08
C PRO A 240 10.34 -6.95 -0.38
N ASP A 241 11.33 -7.73 -0.84
CA ASP A 241 11.37 -8.24 -2.22
C ASP A 241 10.20 -9.18 -2.53
N PHE A 242 9.82 -10.04 -1.57
CA PHE A 242 8.65 -10.91 -1.73
C PHE A 242 7.37 -10.09 -1.84
N VAL A 243 7.22 -9.08 -0.98
CA VAL A 243 6.04 -8.18 -1.00
C VAL A 243 6.00 -7.40 -2.31
N ALA A 244 7.13 -6.86 -2.78
CA ALA A 244 7.24 -6.12 -4.03
C ALA A 244 6.85 -6.98 -5.25
N GLU A 245 7.41 -8.20 -5.35
CA GLU A 245 7.09 -9.13 -6.44
C GLU A 245 5.59 -9.51 -6.44
N ARG A 246 5.01 -9.78 -5.27
CA ARG A 246 3.56 -10.06 -5.14
C ARG A 246 2.70 -8.86 -5.50
N ALA A 247 3.10 -7.64 -5.10
CA ALA A 247 2.40 -6.41 -5.43
C ALA A 247 2.38 -6.15 -6.94
N VAL A 248 3.54 -6.26 -7.60
CA VAL A 248 3.67 -6.06 -9.04
C VAL A 248 2.93 -7.15 -9.81
N LEU A 249 3.02 -8.42 -9.39
CA LEU A 249 2.30 -9.52 -10.02
C LEU A 249 0.78 -9.34 -9.90
N GLY A 250 0.28 -8.91 -8.74
CA GLY A 250 -1.13 -8.65 -8.54
C GLY A 250 -1.63 -7.45 -9.37
N LEU A 251 -0.82 -6.39 -9.48
CA LEU A 251 -1.10 -5.27 -10.37
C LEU A 251 -1.26 -5.74 -11.83
N VAL A 252 -0.31 -6.54 -12.32
CA VAL A 252 -0.34 -7.10 -13.68
C VAL A 252 -1.56 -8.00 -13.90
N ARG A 253 -1.99 -8.72 -12.90
CA ARG A 253 -3.19 -9.59 -12.94
C ARG A 253 -4.51 -8.84 -12.77
N GLY A 254 -4.45 -7.55 -12.45
CA GLY A 254 -5.65 -6.74 -12.17
C GLY A 254 -6.33 -7.11 -10.84
N GLU A 255 -5.56 -7.60 -9.86
CA GLU A 255 -6.08 -7.88 -8.53
C GLU A 255 -6.47 -6.56 -7.84
N HIS A 256 -7.66 -6.52 -7.24
CA HIS A 256 -8.15 -5.31 -6.58
C HIS A 256 -7.55 -5.10 -5.19
N GLU A 257 -7.32 -6.19 -4.47
CA GLU A 257 -6.74 -6.19 -3.13
C GLU A 257 -5.82 -7.40 -2.96
N ILE A 258 -4.62 -7.17 -2.42
CA ILE A 258 -3.60 -8.19 -2.19
C ILE A 258 -3.30 -8.21 -0.70
N VAL A 259 -3.76 -9.24 0.00
CA VAL A 259 -3.52 -9.43 1.44
C VAL A 259 -2.30 -10.33 1.63
N LEU A 260 -1.30 -9.81 2.33
CA LEU A 260 -0.06 -10.50 2.71
C LEU A 260 0.00 -10.67 4.24
N GLY A 261 1.11 -11.21 4.78
CA GLY A 261 1.22 -11.51 6.23
C GLY A 261 0.63 -12.87 6.61
N GLY A 262 0.42 -13.77 5.64
CA GLY A 262 0.03 -15.15 5.88
C GLY A 262 -1.43 -15.37 6.29
N VAL A 263 -1.68 -16.57 6.84
CA VAL A 263 -3.05 -17.00 7.23
C VAL A 263 -3.57 -16.19 8.43
N LEU A 264 -2.70 -15.87 9.39
CA LEU A 264 -3.09 -15.15 10.60
C LEU A 264 -3.56 -13.72 10.28
N ALA A 265 -2.91 -13.02 9.36
CA ALA A 265 -3.35 -11.70 8.92
C ALA A 265 -4.74 -11.76 8.28
N ARG A 266 -5.01 -12.76 7.43
CA ARG A 266 -6.32 -12.96 6.80
C ARG A 266 -7.41 -13.29 7.83
N LEU A 267 -7.10 -14.15 8.80
CA LEU A 267 -8.01 -14.47 9.90
C LEU A 267 -8.31 -13.25 10.77
N GLY A 268 -7.29 -12.43 11.07
CA GLY A 268 -7.45 -11.17 11.80
C GLY A 268 -8.41 -10.20 11.08
N ILE A 269 -8.25 -10.03 9.77
CA ILE A 269 -9.14 -9.21 8.94
C ILE A 269 -10.58 -9.73 8.93
N LEU A 270 -10.76 -11.06 8.84
CA LEU A 270 -12.09 -11.67 8.92
C LEU A 270 -12.70 -11.50 10.31
N ALA A 271 -11.89 -11.68 11.36
CA ALA A 271 -12.35 -11.50 12.74
C ALA A 271 -12.77 -10.06 13.01
N GLU A 272 -12.00 -9.06 12.54
CA GLU A 272 -12.39 -7.64 12.65
C GLU A 272 -13.76 -7.38 12.02
N ARG A 273 -13.99 -7.97 10.85
CA ARG A 273 -15.21 -7.72 10.08
C ARG A 273 -16.45 -8.43 10.66
N TYR A 274 -16.31 -9.68 11.13
CA TYR A 274 -17.45 -10.53 11.47
C TYR A 274 -17.58 -10.87 12.96
N ALA A 275 -16.51 -10.69 13.72
CA ALA A 275 -16.45 -11.02 15.14
C ALA A 275 -15.62 -9.98 15.95
N PRO A 276 -15.87 -8.66 15.81
CA PRO A 276 -15.04 -7.62 16.43
C PRO A 276 -14.97 -7.73 17.96
N LEU A 277 -16.04 -8.27 18.59
CA LEU A 277 -16.04 -8.50 20.04
C LEU A 277 -14.99 -9.55 20.46
N LEU A 278 -14.85 -10.65 19.70
CA LEU A 278 -13.84 -11.68 19.99
C LEU A 278 -12.44 -11.11 19.80
N LEU A 279 -12.23 -10.31 18.76
CA LEU A 279 -10.94 -9.64 18.54
C LEU A 279 -10.64 -8.63 19.66
N SER A 280 -11.64 -7.92 20.17
CA SER A 280 -11.48 -7.01 21.30
C SER A 280 -11.08 -7.76 22.59
N ILE A 281 -11.64 -8.95 22.84
CA ILE A 281 -11.24 -9.81 23.96
C ILE A 281 -9.81 -10.29 23.76
N TYR A 282 -9.47 -10.75 22.56
CA TYR A 282 -8.11 -11.15 22.20
C TYR A 282 -7.09 -10.03 22.49
N TRP A 283 -7.34 -8.80 22.05
CA TRP A 283 -6.45 -7.67 22.30
C TRP A 283 -6.32 -7.31 23.78
N ARG A 284 -7.37 -7.47 24.59
CA ARG A 284 -7.29 -7.28 26.06
C ARG A 284 -6.31 -8.25 26.71
N LEU A 285 -6.25 -9.49 26.20
CA LEU A 285 -5.29 -10.49 26.70
C LEU A 285 -3.87 -10.25 26.17
N TRP A 286 -3.75 -9.65 25.00
CA TRP A 286 -2.48 -9.41 24.31
C TRP A 286 -1.79 -8.10 24.65
N MET A 287 -2.50 -7.13 25.20
CA MET A 287 -1.92 -5.88 25.69
C MET A 287 -1.15 -6.12 27.00
N THR A 288 -0.07 -6.89 26.92
CA THR A 288 0.82 -7.12 28.04
C THR A 288 1.60 -5.84 28.41
N PRO A 289 2.08 -5.70 29.67
CA PRO A 289 2.96 -4.59 30.04
C PRO A 289 4.21 -4.46 29.14
N GLU A 290 4.72 -5.60 28.66
CA GLU A 290 5.83 -5.64 27.72
C GLU A 290 5.47 -5.03 26.37
N TRP A 291 4.33 -5.39 25.77
CA TRP A 291 3.83 -4.77 24.55
C TRP A 291 3.71 -3.26 24.68
N VAL A 292 3.06 -2.81 25.76
CA VAL A 292 2.86 -1.37 26.03
C VAL A 292 4.19 -0.64 26.18
N SER A 293 5.16 -1.23 26.93
CA SER A 293 6.47 -0.60 27.15
C SER A 293 7.31 -0.52 25.87
N THR A 294 7.29 -1.58 25.05
CA THR A 294 8.00 -1.61 23.76
C THR A 294 7.43 -0.56 22.81
N MET A 295 6.11 -0.52 22.66
CA MET A 295 5.46 0.46 21.79
C MET A 295 5.66 1.92 22.26
N ARG A 296 5.72 2.15 23.58
CA ARG A 296 6.03 3.48 24.14
C ARG A 296 7.46 3.91 23.83
N LYS A 297 8.44 3.01 23.91
CA LYS A 297 9.84 3.32 23.55
C LYS A 297 9.95 3.76 22.10
N ILE A 298 9.29 3.05 21.16
CA ILE A 298 9.27 3.42 19.75
C ILE A 298 8.74 4.84 19.57
N GLY A 299 7.61 5.18 20.20
CA GLY A 299 7.06 6.53 20.14
C GLY A 299 8.01 7.60 20.66
N GLN A 300 8.79 7.31 21.71
CA GLN A 300 9.78 8.23 22.30
C GLN A 300 11.04 8.36 21.44
N GLU A 301 11.55 7.27 20.86
CA GLU A 301 12.69 7.30 19.94
C GLU A 301 12.36 8.06 18.67
N ASP A 302 11.17 7.87 18.14
CA ASP A 302 10.63 8.65 17.04
C ASP A 302 10.53 10.15 17.40
N ALA A 303 10.09 10.50 18.59
CA ALA A 303 9.99 11.89 19.05
C ALA A 303 11.35 12.57 19.16
N ASN A 304 12.39 11.82 19.54
CA ASN A 304 13.77 12.31 19.66
C ASN A 304 14.54 12.39 18.34
N GLY A 305 13.86 12.15 17.19
CA GLY A 305 14.44 12.26 15.86
C GLY A 305 15.25 11.04 15.41
N GLY A 306 15.15 9.91 16.11
CA GLY A 306 15.90 8.67 15.82
C GLY A 306 15.36 7.82 14.66
N GLY A 307 14.08 7.91 14.38
CA GLY A 307 13.41 6.92 13.55
C GLY A 307 13.24 7.20 12.04
N TRP A 308 13.30 8.46 11.58
CA TRP A 308 12.84 8.76 10.20
C TRP A 308 13.54 9.97 9.55
N ARG A 309 14.87 10.07 9.72
CA ARG A 309 15.68 11.07 8.99
C ARG A 309 15.98 10.65 7.57
#